data_d695fc566303ccb7ff8a4aa4edf486a0
#
_entry.id   d695fc566303ccb7ff8a4aa4edf486a0
#
_cell.length_a   1.000
_cell.length_b   1.000
_cell.length_c   1.000
_cell.angle_alpha   90.00
_cell.angle_beta   90.00
_cell.angle_gamma   90.00
#
_symmetry.space_group_name_H-M   'P 1'
#
loop_
_entity.id
_entity.type
_entity.pdbx_description
1 polymer ?
#
loop_
_entity_poly.entity_id
_entity_poly.type
_entity_poly.pdbx_seq_one_letter_code
_entity_poly.pdbx_strand_id
1 'polypeptide(L)'
;MSASYKNSLTLTKILGAFYVVRIHNIFLLVFAQYLTSIFILSSSESWKIIFDKNLFLVILCSTICIVSGFIINDYYDTKKDSINTPIKFKLGESINDKTKLFLYFFLNLLVVLVSSLISMRAILFFSIYIFFIWFYSHKLRKLVFIGNLFYSILTITPFFAILLYFKKIEFIIIAYALFLFFILLLKDIVKDMKNIKGDFSVNHKTIPVVFGESFTKTLVSLLSIINIFLILNLFLNFNSGLMCFYYFL
;
A
#
# COMPACT_ATOMS: atom_id res chain seq x y z
N MET A 1 -31.46 21.83 17.46
CA MET A 1 -30.67 21.29 16.38
C MET A 1 -31.37 20.02 15.88
N SER A 2 -31.94 20.01 14.66
CA SER A 2 -32.86 18.97 14.21
C SER A 2 -32.15 17.61 14.03
N ALA A 3 -32.88 16.51 14.26
CA ALA A 3 -32.37 15.13 14.07
C ALA A 3 -31.77 14.92 12.66
N SER A 4 -32.30 15.57 11.65
CA SER A 4 -31.81 15.57 10.27
C SER A 4 -30.39 16.13 10.15
N TYR A 5 -30.04 17.21 10.85
CA TYR A 5 -28.71 17.81 10.84
C TYR A 5 -27.66 16.89 11.55
N LYS A 6 -28.07 16.22 12.63
CA LYS A 6 -27.23 15.29 13.37
C LYS A 6 -26.93 14.03 12.53
N ASN A 7 -27.92 13.55 11.78
CA ASN A 7 -27.76 12.41 10.87
C ASN A 7 -26.85 12.74 9.67
N SER A 8 -26.94 13.94 9.10
CA SER A 8 -26.07 14.38 8.01
C SER A 8 -24.59 14.50 8.46
N LEU A 9 -24.36 15.00 9.67
CA LEU A 9 -23.02 15.09 10.27
C LEU A 9 -22.40 13.72 10.56
N THR A 10 -23.20 12.75 10.96
CA THR A 10 -22.74 11.36 11.20
C THR A 10 -22.41 10.67 9.89
N LEU A 11 -23.23 10.86 8.86
CA LEU A 11 -23.01 10.31 7.54
C LEU A 11 -21.70 10.84 6.90
N THR A 12 -21.46 12.15 7.00
CA THR A 12 -20.22 12.76 6.47
C THR A 12 -18.98 12.26 7.20
N LYS A 13 -19.02 12.01 8.52
CA LYS A 13 -17.90 11.41 9.27
C LYS A 13 -17.65 9.97 8.86
N ILE A 14 -18.70 9.18 8.65
CA ILE A 14 -18.58 7.78 8.18
C ILE A 14 -17.96 7.75 6.78
N LEU A 15 -18.48 8.56 5.84
CA LEU A 15 -17.92 8.67 4.49
C LEU A 15 -16.47 9.17 4.51
N GLY A 16 -16.14 10.12 5.39
CA GLY A 16 -14.78 10.60 5.60
C GLY A 16 -13.85 9.48 6.08
N ALA A 17 -14.29 8.65 7.04
CA ALA A 17 -13.52 7.52 7.53
C ALA A 17 -13.24 6.49 6.43
N PHE A 18 -14.26 6.09 5.64
CA PHE A 18 -14.09 5.19 4.50
C PHE A 18 -13.14 5.75 3.45
N TYR A 19 -13.17 7.05 3.27
CA TYR A 19 -12.32 7.74 2.31
C TYR A 19 -10.85 7.78 2.76
N VAL A 20 -10.59 8.17 4.02
CA VAL A 20 -9.24 8.20 4.60
C VAL A 20 -8.61 6.82 4.57
N VAL A 21 -9.36 5.78 4.94
CA VAL A 21 -8.93 4.39 4.99
C VAL A 21 -8.77 3.76 3.60
N ARG A 22 -9.33 4.37 2.54
CA ARG A 22 -9.29 3.85 1.15
C ARG A 22 -9.78 2.40 1.05
N ILE A 23 -10.99 2.14 1.52
CA ILE A 23 -11.54 0.79 1.70
C ILE A 23 -11.44 -0.11 0.47
N HIS A 24 -11.57 0.43 -0.75
CA HIS A 24 -11.41 -0.31 -1.99
C HIS A 24 -9.98 -0.88 -2.16
N ASN A 25 -8.94 -0.13 -1.77
CA ASN A 25 -7.56 -0.62 -1.82
C ASN A 25 -7.33 -1.74 -0.80
N ILE A 26 -7.97 -1.67 0.36
CA ILE A 26 -7.91 -2.70 1.38
C ILE A 26 -8.54 -4.00 0.88
N PHE A 27 -9.74 -3.90 0.29
CA PHE A 27 -10.39 -5.06 -0.30
C PHE A 27 -9.52 -5.74 -1.36
N LEU A 28 -8.94 -4.96 -2.28
CA LEU A 28 -8.02 -5.47 -3.29
C LEU A 28 -6.77 -6.12 -2.68
N LEU A 29 -6.21 -5.53 -1.62
CA LEU A 29 -5.06 -6.08 -0.92
C LEU A 29 -5.38 -7.46 -0.31
N VAL A 30 -6.45 -7.54 0.47
CA VAL A 30 -6.87 -8.79 1.13
C VAL A 30 -7.17 -9.87 0.08
N PHE A 31 -7.89 -9.51 -0.97
CA PHE A 31 -8.21 -10.41 -2.08
C PHE A 31 -6.95 -10.91 -2.79
N ALA A 32 -6.01 -10.01 -3.11
CA ALA A 32 -4.73 -10.38 -3.72
C ALA A 32 -3.89 -11.30 -2.82
N GLN A 33 -3.88 -11.04 -1.49
CA GLN A 33 -3.17 -11.89 -0.54
C GLN A 33 -3.75 -13.31 -0.50
N TYR A 34 -5.07 -13.46 -0.46
CA TYR A 34 -5.70 -14.79 -0.51
C TYR A 34 -5.48 -15.49 -1.85
N LEU A 35 -5.63 -14.79 -2.99
CA LEU A 35 -5.35 -15.36 -4.30
C LEU A 35 -3.90 -15.86 -4.41
N THR A 36 -2.94 -15.04 -3.98
CA THR A 36 -1.53 -15.43 -3.94
C THR A 36 -1.31 -16.67 -3.07
N SER A 37 -1.93 -16.72 -1.90
CA SER A 37 -1.81 -17.86 -0.99
C SER A 37 -2.37 -19.14 -1.60
N ILE A 38 -3.53 -19.07 -2.26
CA ILE A 38 -4.22 -20.23 -2.84
C ILE A 38 -3.53 -20.73 -4.10
N PHE A 39 -3.22 -19.84 -5.03
CA PHE A 39 -2.82 -20.24 -6.39
C PHE A 39 -1.30 -20.28 -6.60
N ILE A 40 -0.52 -19.50 -5.83
CA ILE A 40 0.92 -19.42 -6.04
C ILE A 40 1.69 -20.18 -4.95
N LEU A 41 1.27 -20.07 -3.68
CA LEU A 41 2.07 -20.55 -2.56
C LEU A 41 1.65 -21.90 -2.03
N SER A 42 0.38 -22.27 -2.18
CA SER A 42 -0.13 -23.55 -1.70
C SER A 42 0.28 -24.70 -2.64
N SER A 43 0.73 -25.79 -2.05
CA SER A 43 1.11 -27.01 -2.80
C SER A 43 0.01 -28.06 -2.86
N SER A 44 -1.04 -27.96 -2.07
CA SER A 44 -2.14 -28.94 -2.00
C SER A 44 -3.36 -28.38 -1.30
N GLU A 45 -4.56 -28.87 -1.67
CA GLU A 45 -5.86 -28.57 -1.02
C GLU A 45 -6.12 -27.07 -0.81
N SER A 46 -6.12 -26.32 -1.92
CA SER A 46 -6.20 -24.85 -1.96
C SER A 46 -7.32 -24.25 -1.11
N TRP A 47 -8.46 -24.90 -0.98
CA TRP A 47 -9.60 -24.38 -0.22
C TRP A 47 -9.44 -24.45 1.30
N LYS A 48 -8.69 -25.40 1.84
CA LYS A 48 -8.42 -25.47 3.29
C LYS A 48 -7.60 -24.27 3.79
N ILE A 49 -6.80 -23.67 2.92
CA ILE A 49 -5.96 -22.51 3.27
C ILE A 49 -6.80 -21.28 3.62
N ILE A 50 -7.98 -21.12 3.03
CA ILE A 50 -8.87 -20.00 3.36
C ILE A 50 -9.24 -19.99 4.85
N PHE A 51 -9.35 -21.17 5.46
CA PHE A 51 -9.72 -21.35 6.87
C PHE A 51 -8.50 -21.46 7.78
N ASP A 52 -7.27 -21.28 7.28
CA ASP A 52 -6.07 -21.29 8.11
C ASP A 52 -6.04 -20.07 9.03
N LYS A 53 -6.11 -20.32 10.33
CA LYS A 53 -6.16 -19.29 11.37
C LYS A 53 -4.92 -18.39 11.35
N ASN A 54 -3.73 -18.97 11.17
CA ASN A 54 -2.48 -18.21 11.22
C ASN A 54 -2.33 -17.34 9.95
N LEU A 55 -2.69 -17.86 8.78
CA LEU A 55 -2.75 -17.08 7.56
C LEU A 55 -3.73 -15.90 7.70
N PHE A 56 -4.92 -16.15 8.23
CA PHE A 56 -5.90 -15.10 8.50
C PHE A 56 -5.31 -14.00 9.40
N LEU A 57 -4.61 -14.37 10.48
CA LEU A 57 -3.97 -13.41 11.39
C LEU A 57 -2.86 -12.61 10.70
N VAL A 58 -2.05 -13.23 9.81
CA VAL A 58 -1.02 -12.53 9.02
C VAL A 58 -1.66 -11.50 8.07
N ILE A 59 -2.73 -11.90 7.37
CA ILE A 59 -3.46 -11.01 6.47
C ILE A 59 -4.12 -9.87 7.26
N LEU A 60 -4.69 -10.17 8.41
CA LEU A 60 -5.29 -9.17 9.30
C LEU A 60 -4.24 -8.15 9.79
N CYS A 61 -3.08 -8.60 10.27
CA CYS A 61 -1.97 -7.71 10.66
C CYS A 61 -1.53 -6.82 9.50
N SER A 62 -1.33 -7.39 8.31
CA SER A 62 -0.97 -6.63 7.10
C SER A 62 -2.00 -5.57 6.77
N THR A 63 -3.28 -5.93 6.84
CA THR A 63 -4.41 -5.05 6.58
C THR A 63 -4.45 -3.89 7.57
N ILE A 64 -4.33 -4.16 8.86
CA ILE A 64 -4.34 -3.12 9.90
C ILE A 64 -3.14 -2.19 9.75
N CYS A 65 -1.94 -2.70 9.42
CA CYS A 65 -0.76 -1.88 9.12
C CYS A 65 -1.01 -0.90 7.97
N ILE A 66 -1.62 -1.36 6.87
CA ILE A 66 -1.92 -0.50 5.71
C ILE A 66 -2.99 0.53 6.06
N VAL A 67 -4.02 0.16 6.82
CA VAL A 67 -5.04 1.09 7.33
C VAL A 67 -4.40 2.18 8.18
N SER A 68 -3.58 1.80 9.15
CA SER A 68 -2.84 2.77 9.98
C SER A 68 -1.92 3.66 9.15
N GLY A 69 -1.30 3.08 8.11
CA GLY A 69 -0.48 3.79 7.14
C GLY A 69 -1.26 4.85 6.36
N PHE A 70 -2.49 4.56 5.92
CA PHE A 70 -3.34 5.56 5.26
C PHE A 70 -3.72 6.69 6.21
N ILE A 71 -4.03 6.38 7.47
CA ILE A 71 -4.41 7.38 8.48
C ILE A 71 -3.24 8.32 8.78
N ILE A 72 -2.04 7.79 9.03
CA ILE A 72 -0.87 8.63 9.34
C ILE A 72 -0.42 9.43 8.12
N ASN A 73 -0.55 8.88 6.91
CA ASN A 73 -0.26 9.59 5.69
C ASN A 73 -1.24 10.75 5.46
N ASP A 74 -2.54 10.56 5.70
CA ASP A 74 -3.56 11.60 5.60
C ASP A 74 -3.31 12.72 6.63
N TYR A 75 -2.85 12.39 7.83
CA TYR A 75 -2.44 13.36 8.85
C TYR A 75 -1.29 14.27 8.36
N TYR A 76 -0.23 13.71 7.76
CA TYR A 76 0.90 14.49 7.27
C TYR A 76 0.63 15.22 5.95
N ASP A 77 -0.28 14.73 5.11
CA ASP A 77 -0.57 15.28 3.77
C ASP A 77 -1.65 16.35 3.74
N THR A 78 -2.25 16.73 4.86
CA THR A 78 -3.40 17.63 4.95
C THR A 78 -3.25 18.90 4.09
N LYS A 79 -2.09 19.59 4.19
CA LYS A 79 -1.81 20.81 3.41
C LYS A 79 -1.66 20.54 1.91
N LYS A 80 -1.03 19.44 1.54
CA LYS A 80 -0.83 19.02 0.15
C LYS A 80 -2.17 18.63 -0.50
N ASP A 81 -2.99 17.86 0.22
CA ASP A 81 -4.27 17.36 -0.27
C ASP A 81 -5.31 18.50 -0.44
N SER A 82 -5.21 19.59 0.31
CA SER A 82 -6.07 20.77 0.11
C SER A 82 -5.91 21.40 -1.27
N ILE A 83 -4.72 21.29 -1.86
CA ILE A 83 -4.40 21.84 -3.20
C ILE A 83 -4.68 20.81 -4.30
N ASN A 84 -4.17 19.58 -4.13
CA ASN A 84 -4.21 18.56 -5.17
C ASN A 84 -5.57 17.86 -5.28
N THR A 85 -6.26 17.69 -4.16
CA THR A 85 -7.51 16.92 -4.08
C THR A 85 -8.49 17.56 -3.08
N PRO A 86 -9.08 18.75 -3.39
CA PRO A 86 -9.90 19.51 -2.44
C PRO A 86 -11.15 18.76 -1.96
N ILE A 87 -11.75 17.90 -2.79
CA ILE A 87 -12.88 17.05 -2.39
C ILE A 87 -12.44 16.04 -1.32
N LYS A 88 -11.29 15.43 -1.53
CA LYS A 88 -10.66 14.48 -0.59
C LYS A 88 -10.35 15.16 0.73
N PHE A 89 -9.76 16.32 0.67
CA PHE A 89 -9.42 17.14 1.83
C PHE A 89 -10.64 17.41 2.69
N LYS A 90 -11.77 17.91 2.10
CA LYS A 90 -13.01 18.17 2.82
C LYS A 90 -13.59 16.94 3.53
N LEU A 91 -13.48 15.76 2.94
CA LEU A 91 -13.92 14.52 3.58
C LEU A 91 -12.98 14.12 4.73
N GLY A 92 -11.66 14.26 4.55
CA GLY A 92 -10.67 13.96 5.58
C GLY A 92 -10.70 14.92 6.78
N GLU A 93 -11.06 16.19 6.58
CA GLU A 93 -11.25 17.18 7.64
C GLU A 93 -12.40 16.82 8.61
N SER A 94 -13.33 15.98 8.18
CA SER A 94 -14.40 15.52 9.07
C SER A 94 -13.89 14.74 10.29
N ILE A 95 -12.65 14.25 10.24
CA ILE A 95 -11.96 13.54 11.32
C ILE A 95 -10.85 14.43 11.87
N ASN A 96 -10.93 14.76 13.15
CA ASN A 96 -9.93 15.59 13.84
C ASN A 96 -8.57 14.91 13.87
N ASP A 97 -7.48 15.68 13.76
CA ASP A 97 -6.10 15.21 13.80
C ASP A 97 -5.76 14.41 15.07
N LYS A 98 -6.30 14.80 16.23
CA LYS A 98 -6.19 14.03 17.47
C LYS A 98 -6.78 12.63 17.34
N THR A 99 -7.94 12.51 16.68
CA THR A 99 -8.59 11.22 16.43
C THR A 99 -7.77 10.37 15.45
N LYS A 100 -7.20 10.97 14.39
CA LYS A 100 -6.30 10.26 13.45
C LYS A 100 -5.09 9.68 14.19
N LEU A 101 -4.42 10.47 15.02
CA LEU A 101 -3.27 10.01 15.82
C LEU A 101 -3.67 8.92 16.82
N PHE A 102 -4.79 9.08 17.54
CA PHE A 102 -5.28 8.06 18.46
C PHE A 102 -5.56 6.74 17.72
N LEU A 103 -6.27 6.77 16.60
CA LEU A 103 -6.55 5.59 15.78
C LEU A 103 -5.26 4.95 15.26
N TYR A 104 -4.29 5.75 14.83
CA TYR A 104 -3.00 5.24 14.38
C TYR A 104 -2.29 4.44 15.47
N PHE A 105 -2.14 4.99 16.67
CA PHE A 105 -1.50 4.30 17.78
C PHE A 105 -2.28 3.07 18.25
N PHE A 106 -3.61 3.17 18.32
CA PHE A 106 -4.49 2.06 18.70
C PHE A 106 -4.39 0.90 17.72
N LEU A 107 -4.44 1.16 16.42
CA LEU A 107 -4.31 0.13 15.38
C LEU A 107 -2.93 -0.54 15.41
N ASN A 108 -1.86 0.23 15.61
CA ASN A 108 -0.52 -0.34 15.70
C ASN A 108 -0.35 -1.22 16.97
N LEU A 109 -0.93 -0.83 18.09
CA LEU A 109 -0.97 -1.67 19.29
C LEU A 109 -1.71 -2.97 19.01
N LEU A 110 -2.86 -2.92 18.32
CA LEU A 110 -3.59 -4.12 17.90
C LEU A 110 -2.74 -5.04 17.01
N VAL A 111 -1.97 -4.49 16.07
CA VAL A 111 -1.06 -5.31 15.24
C VAL A 111 -0.06 -6.05 16.10
N VAL A 112 0.58 -5.40 17.06
CA VAL A 112 1.55 -6.03 17.97
C VAL A 112 0.86 -7.15 18.79
N LEU A 113 -0.33 -6.90 19.33
CA LEU A 113 -1.09 -7.89 20.08
C LEU A 113 -1.51 -9.08 19.21
N VAL A 114 -2.01 -8.84 17.99
CA VAL A 114 -2.44 -9.94 17.10
C VAL A 114 -1.22 -10.71 16.58
N SER A 115 -0.12 -10.05 16.26
CA SER A 115 1.11 -10.71 15.78
C SER A 115 1.76 -11.58 16.86
N SER A 116 1.57 -11.26 18.15
CA SER A 116 2.04 -12.10 19.27
C SER A 116 1.35 -13.47 19.32
N LEU A 117 0.13 -13.57 18.79
CA LEU A 117 -0.59 -14.84 18.68
C LEU A 117 -0.04 -15.75 17.56
N ILE A 118 0.77 -15.20 16.65
CA ILE A 118 1.36 -15.95 15.54
C ILE A 118 2.75 -16.46 15.93
N SER A 119 3.69 -15.54 16.19
CA SER A 119 5.06 -15.87 16.58
C SER A 119 5.87 -14.62 16.95
N MET A 120 7.01 -14.80 17.65
CA MET A 120 7.97 -13.72 17.92
C MET A 120 8.54 -13.10 16.64
N ARG A 121 8.73 -13.91 15.58
CA ARG A 121 9.18 -13.41 14.26
C ARG A 121 8.14 -12.50 13.62
N ALA A 122 6.84 -12.80 13.77
CA ALA A 122 5.77 -11.96 13.28
C ALA A 122 5.73 -10.61 14.01
N ILE A 123 5.93 -10.59 15.34
CA ILE A 123 6.02 -9.35 16.12
C ILE A 123 7.13 -8.47 15.57
N LEU A 124 8.34 -9.01 15.40
CA LEU A 124 9.49 -8.27 14.87
C LEU A 124 9.22 -7.73 13.45
N PHE A 125 8.69 -8.57 12.56
CA PHE A 125 8.37 -8.19 11.19
C PHE A 125 7.38 -7.01 11.14
N PHE A 126 6.24 -7.14 11.83
CA PHE A 126 5.20 -6.11 11.80
C PHE A 126 5.62 -4.84 12.56
N SER A 127 6.41 -4.93 13.63
CA SER A 127 6.96 -3.77 14.33
C SER A 127 7.90 -2.96 13.45
N ILE A 128 8.79 -3.63 12.70
CA ILE A 128 9.67 -3.01 11.70
C ILE A 128 8.83 -2.38 10.59
N TYR A 129 7.79 -3.06 10.12
CA TYR A 129 6.90 -2.55 9.07
C TYR A 129 6.17 -1.28 9.52
N ILE A 130 5.60 -1.26 10.73
CA ILE A 130 4.95 -0.09 11.33
C ILE A 130 5.92 1.09 11.42
N PHE A 131 7.16 0.85 11.88
CA PHE A 131 8.18 1.88 11.96
C PHE A 131 8.48 2.49 10.59
N PHE A 132 8.66 1.69 9.55
CA PHE A 132 8.93 2.19 8.20
C PHE A 132 7.74 2.91 7.57
N ILE A 133 6.51 2.50 7.83
CA ILE A 133 5.29 3.22 7.40
C ILE A 133 5.27 4.63 8.01
N TRP A 134 5.53 4.76 9.31
CA TRP A 134 5.61 6.06 9.98
C TRP A 134 6.76 6.90 9.42
N PHE A 135 7.96 6.33 9.33
CA PHE A 135 9.15 7.03 8.88
C PHE A 135 9.03 7.50 7.43
N TYR A 136 8.38 6.69 6.58
CA TYR A 136 8.03 7.07 5.22
C TYR A 136 7.11 8.29 5.20
N SER A 137 6.00 8.26 5.92
CA SER A 137 5.03 9.35 5.95
C SER A 137 5.61 10.63 6.53
N HIS A 138 6.47 10.52 7.56
CA HIS A 138 7.08 11.66 8.23
C HIS A 138 8.21 12.32 7.40
N LYS A 139 9.12 11.53 6.82
CA LYS A 139 10.37 12.03 6.23
C LYS A 139 10.66 11.54 4.82
N LEU A 140 10.65 10.23 4.58
CA LEU A 140 11.18 9.65 3.33
C LEU A 140 10.40 10.09 2.09
N ARG A 141 9.10 10.27 2.20
CA ARG A 141 8.23 10.70 1.12
C ARG A 141 8.63 12.05 0.49
N LYS A 142 9.32 12.90 1.24
CA LYS A 142 9.77 14.23 0.79
C LYS A 142 11.07 14.19 0.00
N LEU A 143 11.74 13.03 -0.08
CA LEU A 143 13.05 12.85 -0.68
C LEU A 143 12.91 12.31 -2.10
N VAL A 144 13.67 12.92 -3.03
CA VAL A 144 13.71 12.53 -4.44
C VAL A 144 14.15 11.07 -4.57
N PHE A 145 13.52 10.31 -5.43
CA PHE A 145 13.71 8.88 -5.67
C PHE A 145 13.44 7.98 -4.46
N ILE A 146 13.97 8.35 -3.28
CA ILE A 146 13.82 7.56 -2.04
C ILE A 146 12.34 7.41 -1.67
N GLY A 147 11.54 8.49 -1.82
CA GLY A 147 10.11 8.44 -1.56
C GLY A 147 9.40 7.38 -2.40
N ASN A 148 9.63 7.37 -3.70
CA ASN A 148 8.98 6.42 -4.61
C ASN A 148 9.46 4.98 -4.40
N LEU A 149 10.77 4.78 -4.12
CA LEU A 149 11.33 3.47 -3.80
C LEU A 149 10.71 2.89 -2.51
N PHE A 150 10.68 3.67 -1.44
CA PHE A 150 10.09 3.23 -0.17
C PHE A 150 8.57 3.03 -0.26
N TYR A 151 7.86 3.85 -1.03
CA TYR A 151 6.45 3.60 -1.31
C TYR A 151 6.22 2.21 -1.91
N SER A 152 7.00 1.86 -2.93
CA SER A 152 6.90 0.58 -3.61
C SER A 152 7.25 -0.59 -2.69
N ILE A 153 8.33 -0.48 -1.92
CA ILE A 153 8.74 -1.47 -0.92
C ILE A 153 7.64 -1.68 0.12
N LEU A 154 7.12 -0.59 0.71
CA LEU A 154 6.09 -0.69 1.74
C LEU A 154 4.78 -1.26 1.20
N THR A 155 4.43 -0.95 -0.05
CA THR A 155 3.20 -1.46 -0.67
C THR A 155 3.30 -2.97 -0.99
N ILE A 156 4.50 -3.49 -1.30
CA ILE A 156 4.70 -4.92 -1.55
C ILE A 156 4.97 -5.73 -0.28
N THR A 157 5.29 -5.10 0.85
CA THR A 157 5.62 -5.77 2.12
C THR A 157 4.54 -6.76 2.59
N PRO A 158 3.21 -6.51 2.46
CA PRO A 158 2.18 -7.50 2.76
C PRO A 158 2.30 -8.82 1.98
N PHE A 159 2.80 -8.76 0.75
CA PHE A 159 3.11 -9.95 -0.04
C PHE A 159 4.26 -10.76 0.58
N PHE A 160 5.33 -10.07 1.02
CA PHE A 160 6.44 -10.73 1.71
C PHE A 160 6.03 -11.34 3.05
N ALA A 161 5.06 -10.77 3.77
CA ALA A 161 4.52 -11.36 4.99
C ALA A 161 3.97 -12.78 4.75
N ILE A 162 3.25 -12.97 3.63
CA ILE A 162 2.71 -14.28 3.25
C ILE A 162 3.83 -15.22 2.80
N LEU A 163 4.82 -14.74 2.03
CA LEU A 163 5.97 -15.54 1.64
C LEU A 163 6.73 -16.11 2.85
N LEU A 164 6.95 -15.29 3.86
CA LEU A 164 7.58 -15.72 5.11
C LEU A 164 6.73 -16.73 5.88
N TYR A 165 5.40 -16.60 5.82
CA TYR A 165 4.47 -17.55 6.41
C TYR A 165 4.59 -18.94 5.76
N PHE A 166 4.55 -19.01 4.42
CA PHE A 166 4.68 -20.27 3.68
C PHE A 166 6.11 -20.80 3.60
N LYS A 167 7.10 -19.99 3.96
CA LYS A 167 8.55 -20.31 3.83
C LYS A 167 8.93 -20.75 2.41
N LYS A 168 8.21 -20.28 1.40
CA LYS A 168 8.50 -20.54 -0.01
C LYS A 168 9.20 -19.35 -0.62
N ILE A 169 10.48 -19.48 -0.91
CA ILE A 169 11.28 -18.49 -1.64
C ILE A 169 11.81 -19.18 -2.89
N GLU A 170 11.04 -19.16 -3.96
CA GLU A 170 11.41 -19.67 -5.26
C GLU A 170 11.79 -18.51 -6.18
N PHE A 171 12.65 -18.75 -7.16
CA PHE A 171 13.10 -17.70 -8.09
C PHE A 171 11.93 -17.05 -8.85
N ILE A 172 10.93 -17.83 -9.25
CA ILE A 172 9.74 -17.33 -9.91
C ILE A 172 8.97 -16.33 -9.05
N ILE A 173 8.89 -16.57 -7.75
CA ILE A 173 8.17 -15.70 -6.80
C ILE A 173 8.91 -14.36 -6.65
N ILE A 174 10.25 -14.41 -6.64
CA ILE A 174 11.07 -13.19 -6.63
C ILE A 174 10.86 -12.38 -7.92
N ALA A 175 10.76 -13.05 -9.07
CA ALA A 175 10.50 -12.40 -10.34
C ALA A 175 9.11 -11.73 -10.39
N TYR A 176 8.07 -12.37 -9.84
CA TYR A 176 6.76 -11.73 -9.63
C TYR A 176 6.83 -10.52 -8.69
N ALA A 177 7.57 -10.64 -7.60
CA ALA A 177 7.75 -9.54 -6.65
C ALA A 177 8.45 -8.34 -7.29
N LEU A 178 9.48 -8.57 -8.11
CA LEU A 178 10.17 -7.53 -8.87
C LEU A 178 9.24 -6.86 -9.89
N PHE A 179 8.46 -7.64 -10.62
CA PHE A 179 7.46 -7.11 -11.56
C PHE A 179 6.46 -6.20 -10.84
N LEU A 180 5.87 -6.64 -9.74
CA LEU A 180 4.96 -5.84 -8.93
C LEU A 180 5.63 -4.58 -8.37
N PHE A 181 6.88 -4.70 -7.92
CA PHE A 181 7.65 -3.56 -7.41
C PHE A 181 7.78 -2.46 -8.46
N PHE A 182 8.16 -2.80 -9.69
CA PHE A 182 8.30 -1.81 -10.76
C PHE A 182 6.96 -1.21 -11.21
N ILE A 183 5.86 -1.98 -11.21
CA ILE A 183 4.51 -1.43 -11.47
C ILE A 183 4.13 -0.41 -10.38
N LEU A 184 4.36 -0.73 -9.11
CA LEU A 184 4.06 0.17 -8.00
C LEU A 184 4.92 1.43 -8.05
N LEU A 185 6.18 1.29 -8.43
CA LEU A 185 7.10 2.41 -8.64
C LEU A 185 6.60 3.34 -9.75
N LEU A 186 6.24 2.78 -10.90
CA LEU A 186 5.64 3.53 -12.02
C LEU A 186 4.37 4.27 -11.60
N LYS A 187 3.47 3.57 -10.91
CA LYS A 187 2.21 4.14 -10.42
C LYS A 187 2.44 5.35 -9.51
N ASP A 188 3.42 5.26 -8.61
CA ASP A 188 3.70 6.36 -7.66
C ASP A 188 4.37 7.55 -8.37
N ILE A 189 5.31 7.32 -9.30
CA ILE A 189 5.93 8.39 -10.11
C ILE A 189 4.88 9.12 -10.96
N VAL A 190 3.97 8.38 -11.61
CA VAL A 190 2.87 8.98 -12.40
C VAL A 190 1.91 9.77 -11.51
N LYS A 191 1.66 9.31 -10.29
CA LYS A 191 0.87 10.04 -9.29
C LYS A 191 1.54 11.35 -8.89
N ASP A 192 2.87 11.36 -8.71
CA ASP A 192 3.62 12.57 -8.40
C ASP A 192 3.53 13.59 -9.54
N MET A 193 3.51 13.17 -10.82
CA MET A 193 3.27 14.06 -11.95
C MET A 193 1.92 14.78 -11.89
N LYS A 194 0.88 14.13 -11.37
CA LYS A 194 -0.44 14.76 -11.16
C LYS A 194 -0.44 15.73 -9.98
N ASN A 195 0.48 15.56 -9.05
CA ASN A 195 0.50 16.25 -7.75
C ASN A 195 1.54 17.38 -7.66
N ILE A 196 2.20 17.77 -8.75
CA ILE A 196 3.31 18.74 -8.80
C ILE A 196 2.97 20.03 -8.03
N LYS A 197 1.78 20.60 -8.24
CA LYS A 197 1.38 21.87 -7.61
C LYS A 197 1.36 21.79 -6.07
N GLY A 198 0.75 20.75 -5.54
CA GLY A 198 0.69 20.55 -4.09
C GLY A 198 2.06 20.15 -3.51
N ASP A 199 2.83 19.31 -4.20
CA ASP A 199 4.17 18.92 -3.76
C ASP A 199 5.10 20.12 -3.68
N PHE A 200 5.08 20.98 -4.69
CA PHE A 200 5.85 22.23 -4.70
C PHE A 200 5.48 23.16 -3.54
N SER A 201 4.17 23.30 -3.24
CA SER A 201 3.69 24.21 -2.19
C SER A 201 4.11 23.81 -0.77
N VAL A 202 4.39 22.51 -0.54
CA VAL A 202 4.83 21.97 0.76
C VAL A 202 6.32 21.57 0.77
N ASN A 203 7.10 22.02 -0.23
CA ASN A 203 8.52 21.73 -0.39
C ASN A 203 8.85 20.22 -0.43
N HIS A 204 7.95 19.39 -0.98
CA HIS A 204 8.26 18.00 -1.27
C HIS A 204 9.11 17.92 -2.55
N LYS A 205 10.29 17.37 -2.42
CA LYS A 205 11.24 17.17 -3.54
C LYS A 205 10.91 15.89 -4.27
N THR A 206 9.78 15.84 -5.01
CA THR A 206 9.45 14.71 -5.88
C THR A 206 10.20 14.81 -7.21
N ILE A 207 10.30 13.68 -7.95
CA ILE A 207 11.02 13.63 -9.24
C ILE A 207 10.52 14.72 -10.21
N PRO A 208 9.19 14.87 -10.45
CA PRO A 208 8.72 15.89 -11.39
C PRO A 208 8.89 17.32 -10.88
N VAL A 209 8.94 17.55 -9.56
CA VAL A 209 9.20 18.87 -8.98
C VAL A 209 10.65 19.30 -9.18
N VAL A 210 11.60 18.35 -9.07
CA VAL A 210 13.04 18.65 -9.13
C VAL A 210 13.58 18.61 -10.56
N PHE A 211 13.20 17.61 -11.35
CA PHE A 211 13.75 17.36 -12.68
C PHE A 211 12.79 17.75 -13.82
N GLY A 212 11.57 18.15 -13.50
CA GLY A 212 10.55 18.52 -14.48
C GLY A 212 9.81 17.33 -15.11
N GLU A 213 8.73 17.66 -15.84
CA GLU A 213 7.86 16.65 -16.46
C GLU A 213 8.53 15.86 -17.56
N SER A 214 9.37 16.49 -18.38
CA SER A 214 10.03 15.84 -19.52
C SER A 214 10.94 14.70 -19.05
N PHE A 215 11.81 14.97 -18.07
CA PHE A 215 12.66 13.93 -17.47
C PHE A 215 11.83 12.81 -16.85
N THR A 216 10.76 13.16 -16.13
CA THR A 216 9.90 12.17 -15.47
C THR A 216 9.20 11.27 -16.50
N LYS A 217 8.74 11.80 -17.63
CA LYS A 217 8.15 11.01 -18.73
C LYS A 217 9.17 10.02 -19.32
N THR A 218 10.41 10.48 -19.55
CA THR A 218 11.50 9.61 -20.03
C THR A 218 11.78 8.49 -19.02
N LEU A 219 11.87 8.81 -17.74
CA LEU A 219 12.07 7.81 -16.67
C LEU A 219 10.94 6.78 -16.63
N VAL A 220 9.68 7.22 -16.69
CA VAL A 220 8.50 6.34 -16.76
C VAL A 220 8.58 5.42 -17.99
N SER A 221 8.96 5.94 -19.17
CA SER A 221 9.11 5.12 -20.38
C SER A 221 10.20 4.06 -20.22
N LEU A 222 11.35 4.41 -19.65
CA LEU A 222 12.44 3.44 -19.39
C LEU A 222 12.01 2.35 -18.41
N LEU A 223 11.37 2.72 -17.30
CA LEU A 223 10.87 1.75 -16.31
C LEU A 223 9.77 0.85 -16.92
N SER A 224 8.94 1.39 -17.83
CA SER A 224 7.93 0.59 -18.55
C SER A 224 8.58 -0.45 -19.47
N ILE A 225 9.67 -0.11 -20.15
CA ILE A 225 10.44 -1.06 -20.98
C ILE A 225 11.03 -2.17 -20.11
N ILE A 226 11.57 -1.84 -18.93
CA ILE A 226 12.08 -2.82 -17.97
C ILE A 226 10.95 -3.77 -17.55
N ASN A 227 9.76 -3.25 -17.26
CA ASN A 227 8.61 -4.06 -16.89
C ASN A 227 8.17 -5.00 -18.02
N ILE A 228 8.12 -4.52 -19.26
CA ILE A 228 7.81 -5.35 -20.44
C ILE A 228 8.83 -6.48 -20.56
N PHE A 229 10.12 -6.19 -20.39
CA PHE A 229 11.17 -7.20 -20.41
C PHE A 229 11.00 -8.25 -19.31
N LEU A 230 10.64 -7.85 -18.09
CA LEU A 230 10.36 -8.78 -16.98
C LEU A 230 9.15 -9.67 -17.29
N ILE A 231 8.06 -9.12 -17.86
CA ILE A 231 6.89 -9.92 -18.28
C ILE A 231 7.28 -10.94 -19.35
N LEU A 232 8.02 -10.51 -20.37
CA LEU A 232 8.46 -11.41 -21.45
C LEU A 232 9.34 -12.53 -20.89
N ASN A 233 10.24 -12.22 -19.98
CA ASN A 233 11.08 -13.22 -19.33
C ASN A 233 10.25 -14.23 -18.50
N LEU A 234 9.28 -13.74 -17.73
CA LEU A 234 8.34 -14.60 -16.99
C LEU A 234 7.53 -15.49 -17.93
N PHE A 235 7.08 -14.96 -19.06
CA PHE A 235 6.31 -15.71 -20.05
C PHE A 235 7.12 -16.79 -20.75
N LEU A 236 8.37 -16.49 -21.15
CA LEU A 236 9.22 -17.41 -21.92
C LEU A 236 9.85 -18.51 -21.07
N ASN A 237 10.23 -18.21 -19.84
CA ASN A 237 11.00 -19.12 -18.99
C ASN A 237 10.14 -19.90 -18.00
N PHE A 238 8.92 -19.48 -17.74
CA PHE A 238 8.04 -20.15 -16.79
C PHE A 238 6.71 -20.50 -17.44
N ASN A 239 6.34 -21.79 -17.30
CA ASN A 239 5.07 -22.31 -17.82
C ASN A 239 3.90 -21.78 -16.97
N SER A 240 3.55 -20.50 -17.17
CA SER A 240 2.62 -19.75 -16.32
C SER A 240 1.15 -20.15 -16.52
N GLY A 241 0.84 -21.11 -17.39
CA GLY A 241 -0.53 -21.58 -17.63
C GLY A 241 -1.50 -20.42 -17.92
N LEU A 242 -2.68 -20.45 -17.28
CA LEU A 242 -3.68 -19.38 -17.41
C LEU A 242 -3.22 -18.03 -16.80
N MET A 243 -2.14 -18.00 -16.02
CA MET A 243 -1.60 -16.75 -15.47
C MET A 243 -1.03 -15.81 -16.54
N CYS A 244 -0.68 -16.33 -17.73
CA CYS A 244 -0.24 -15.45 -18.83
C CYS A 244 -1.29 -14.37 -19.15
N PHE A 245 -2.57 -14.64 -19.04
CA PHE A 245 -3.62 -13.64 -19.32
C PHE A 245 -3.61 -12.46 -18.34
N TYR A 246 -3.15 -12.65 -17.10
CA TYR A 246 -3.05 -11.58 -16.12
C TYR A 246 -1.93 -10.56 -16.40
N TYR A 247 -0.97 -10.91 -17.26
CA TYR A 247 0.13 -9.99 -17.61
C TYR A 247 -0.24 -9.02 -18.73
N PHE A 248 -1.32 -9.32 -19.46
CA PHE A 248 -1.79 -8.51 -20.58
C PHE A 248 -3.07 -7.69 -20.27
N LEU A 249 -3.64 -7.86 -19.08
CA LEU A 249 -4.75 -7.05 -18.55
C LEU A 249 -4.23 -5.93 -17.66
#